data_200c94a22bed2fa431b9c9a59196f3a3
#
_entry.id   200c94a22bed2fa431b9c9a59196f3a3
#
_cell.length_a   1.000
_cell.length_b   1.000
_cell.length_c   1.000
_cell.angle_alpha   90.00
_cell.angle_beta   90.00
_cell.angle_gamma   90.00
#
_symmetry.space_group_name_H-M   'P 1'
#
loop_
_entity.id
_entity.type
_entity.pdbx_description
1 polymer ?
#
loop_
_entity_poly.entity_id
_entity_poly.type
_entity_poly.pdbx_seq_one_letter_code
_entity_poly.pdbx_strand_id
1 'polypeptide(L)'
;GLVSLEIKLDHVYMHLVESAPFNKGKEKVYSGVPGNLVAFACRLSFQRGFEGNVSFISKTQLINHYTETLGAFHAGGRVMIIETAAALRLMNKYFKNI
;
A
#
# COMPACT_ATOMS: atom_id res chain seq x y z
N GLY A 1 -0.48 8.61 -8.58
CA GLY A 1 -1.63 7.84 -8.23
C GLY A 1 -2.34 8.42 -7.05
N LEU A 2 -3.58 8.06 -6.93
CA LEU A 2 -4.38 8.50 -5.84
C LEU A 2 -4.70 7.34 -4.94
N VAL A 3 -4.87 7.64 -3.67
CA VAL A 3 -5.24 6.64 -2.71
C VAL A 3 -6.42 7.18 -1.92
N SER A 4 -7.45 6.37 -1.79
CA SER A 4 -8.57 6.68 -0.96
C SER A 4 -8.61 5.66 0.16
N LEU A 5 -8.83 6.08 1.38
CA LEU A 5 -8.79 5.17 2.51
C LEU A 5 -10.18 4.97 3.09
N GLU A 6 -10.46 3.72 3.42
CA GLU A 6 -11.73 3.37 4.03
C GLU A 6 -11.44 2.66 5.34
N ILE A 7 -12.04 3.12 6.42
CA ILE A 7 -11.81 2.53 7.72
C ILE A 7 -12.77 1.39 7.92
N LYS A 8 -12.23 0.20 8.11
CA LYS A 8 -13.03 -0.99 8.35
C LYS A 8 -13.08 -1.25 9.84
N LEU A 9 -13.56 -2.42 10.23
CA LEU A 9 -13.69 -2.75 11.64
C LEU A 9 -12.36 -3.05 12.31
N ASP A 10 -11.43 -3.61 11.56
CA ASP A 10 -10.16 -4.04 12.13
C ASP A 10 -8.95 -3.68 11.28
N HIS A 11 -9.12 -2.90 10.23
CA HIS A 11 -8.01 -2.50 9.39
C HIS A 11 -8.43 -1.31 8.53
N VAL A 12 -7.48 -0.75 7.81
CA VAL A 12 -7.75 0.30 6.84
C VAL A 12 -7.68 -0.34 5.45
N TYR A 13 -8.69 -0.11 4.64
CA TYR A 13 -8.68 -0.59 3.27
C TYR A 13 -8.27 0.55 2.37
N MET A 14 -7.27 0.29 1.53
CA MET A 14 -6.73 1.31 0.68
C MET A 14 -7.24 1.08 -0.73
N HIS A 15 -7.99 2.04 -1.25
CA HIS A 15 -8.46 1.96 -2.62
C HIS A 15 -7.40 2.60 -3.49
N LEU A 16 -6.76 1.81 -4.32
CA LEU A 16 -5.72 2.31 -5.18
C LEU A 16 -6.31 2.77 -6.47
N VAL A 17 -6.05 4.02 -6.82
CA VAL A 17 -6.41 4.49 -8.12
C VAL A 17 -5.12 4.58 -8.89
N GLU A 18 -4.81 3.53 -9.61
CA GLU A 18 -3.59 3.50 -10.38
C GLU A 18 -3.89 4.15 -11.69
N SER A 19 -3.30 5.25 -11.95
CA SER A 19 -3.57 5.95 -13.16
C SER A 19 -3.15 5.14 -14.32
N ALA A 20 -3.85 5.25 -15.41
CA ALA A 20 -3.43 4.63 -16.62
C ALA A 20 -2.11 5.24 -17.01
N PRO A 21 -1.28 4.48 -17.59
CA PRO A 21 -0.01 4.99 -17.98
C PRO A 21 -0.25 6.00 -19.05
N PHE A 22 0.20 7.19 -18.90
CA PHE A 22 0.10 8.03 -19.88
C PHE A 22 1.20 8.24 -20.64
N ASN A 23 2.13 7.39 -20.69
CA ASN A 23 3.18 7.52 -21.50
C ASN A 23 2.78 7.30 -22.80
N LYS A 24 3.08 8.00 -23.67
CA LYS A 24 2.89 7.75 -24.95
C LYS A 24 3.97 7.05 -25.52
N GLY A 25 4.93 6.72 -24.92
CA GLY A 25 6.07 6.10 -25.50
C GLY A 25 6.04 4.69 -25.42
N LYS A 26 7.11 4.06 -25.70
CA LYS A 26 7.22 2.71 -25.69
C LYS A 26 7.37 2.21 -24.37
N GLU A 27 7.73 2.98 -23.36
CA GLU A 27 7.94 2.38 -22.11
C GLU A 27 6.83 2.66 -21.23
N LYS A 28 6.07 1.71 -20.84
CA LYS A 28 5.06 1.85 -19.90
C LYS A 28 5.57 1.46 -18.60
N VAL A 29 5.76 2.38 -17.72
CA VAL A 29 6.29 2.07 -16.43
C VAL A 29 5.15 2.13 -15.44
N TYR A 30 4.84 1.03 -14.83
CA TYR A 30 3.86 0.99 -13.79
C TYR A 30 4.59 1.04 -12.49
N SER A 31 4.59 2.18 -11.83
CA SER A 31 5.33 2.30 -10.60
C SER A 31 4.51 1.95 -9.39
N GLY A 32 3.26 1.74 -9.55
CA GLY A 32 2.43 1.44 -8.41
C GLY A 32 2.20 2.66 -7.55
N VAL A 33 1.77 2.45 -6.33
CA VAL A 33 1.47 3.52 -5.41
C VAL A 33 2.73 3.87 -4.65
N PRO A 34 3.05 5.15 -4.49
CA PRO A 34 4.24 5.52 -3.75
C PRO A 34 4.19 5.03 -2.31
N GLY A 35 5.33 4.58 -1.83
CA GLY A 35 5.41 4.02 -0.49
C GLY A 35 5.02 4.97 0.61
N ASN A 36 5.24 6.27 0.42
CA ASN A 36 4.89 7.23 1.45
C ASN A 36 3.37 7.33 1.64
N LEU A 37 2.58 7.11 0.60
CA LEU A 37 1.15 7.08 0.75
C LEU A 37 0.71 5.84 1.49
N VAL A 38 1.38 4.72 1.26
CA VAL A 38 1.08 3.49 1.97
C VAL A 38 1.48 3.63 3.44
N ALA A 39 2.60 4.28 3.70
CA ALA A 39 3.02 4.53 5.08
C ALA A 39 2.01 5.42 5.80
N PHE A 40 1.41 6.36 5.10
CA PHE A 40 0.37 7.20 5.70
C PHE A 40 -0.85 6.35 6.08
N ALA A 41 -1.23 5.41 5.23
CA ALA A 41 -2.34 4.51 5.54
C ALA A 41 -2.02 3.65 6.76
N CYS A 42 -0.77 3.20 6.87
CA CYS A 42 -0.36 2.42 8.02
C CYS A 42 -0.41 3.26 9.30
N ARG A 43 -0.01 4.52 9.21
CA ARG A 43 -0.07 5.39 10.38
C ARG A 43 -1.52 5.63 10.80
N LEU A 44 -2.41 5.84 9.83
CA LEU A 44 -3.81 5.99 10.15
C LEU A 44 -4.35 4.74 10.85
N SER A 45 -3.95 3.57 10.37
CA SER A 45 -4.37 2.31 10.97
C SER A 45 -3.91 2.21 12.42
N PHE A 46 -2.69 2.62 12.72
CA PHE A 46 -2.23 2.63 14.11
C PHE A 46 -3.03 3.63 14.94
N GLN A 47 -3.34 4.78 14.38
CA GLN A 47 -4.10 5.79 15.11
C GLN A 47 -5.50 5.33 15.43
N ARG A 48 -6.04 4.43 14.61
CA ARG A 48 -7.37 3.90 14.85
C ARG A 48 -7.37 2.62 15.68
N GLY A 49 -6.21 2.19 16.12
CA GLY A 49 -6.12 1.00 16.96
C GLY A 49 -6.07 -0.30 16.20
N PHE A 50 -5.77 -0.27 14.90
CA PHE A 50 -5.73 -1.47 14.08
C PHE A 50 -4.32 -2.03 13.92
N GLU A 51 -3.37 -1.50 14.66
CA GLU A 51 -2.00 -2.03 14.70
C GLU A 51 -1.30 -2.00 13.35
N GLY A 52 -1.66 -1.03 12.54
CA GLY A 52 -0.99 -0.86 11.24
C GLY A 52 -1.51 -1.74 10.13
N ASN A 53 -2.53 -2.54 10.38
CA ASN A 53 -3.02 -3.45 9.35
C ASN A 53 -3.72 -2.69 8.23
N VAL A 54 -3.31 -2.94 7.00
CA VAL A 54 -3.83 -2.29 5.82
C VAL A 54 -4.03 -3.34 4.74
N SER A 55 -5.11 -3.28 4.00
CA SER A 55 -5.32 -4.20 2.88
C SER A 55 -5.61 -3.40 1.62
N PHE A 56 -5.35 -4.01 0.49
CA PHE A 56 -5.64 -3.38 -0.80
C PHE A 56 -5.68 -4.45 -1.89
N ILE A 57 -6.24 -4.08 -3.03
CA ILE A 57 -6.30 -4.96 -4.19
C ILE A 57 -5.25 -4.47 -5.19
N SER A 58 -4.39 -5.37 -5.63
CA SER A 58 -3.31 -5.03 -6.53
C SER A 58 -3.62 -5.49 -7.94
N LYS A 59 -3.04 -4.86 -8.94
CA LYS A 59 -3.03 -5.44 -10.27
C LYS A 59 -2.12 -6.65 -10.23
N THR A 60 -2.47 -7.65 -11.02
CA THR A 60 -1.72 -8.92 -10.99
C THR A 60 -0.23 -8.70 -11.22
N GLN A 61 0.12 -7.85 -12.17
CA GLN A 61 1.53 -7.66 -12.47
C GLN A 61 2.29 -6.89 -11.40
N LEU A 62 1.60 -6.33 -10.41
CA LEU A 62 2.27 -5.60 -9.35
C LEU A 62 2.34 -6.36 -8.03
N ILE A 63 1.82 -7.57 -7.99
CA ILE A 63 1.81 -8.33 -6.74
C ILE A 63 3.21 -8.52 -6.19
N ASN A 64 4.14 -8.99 -7.03
CA ASN A 64 5.50 -9.20 -6.55
C ASN A 64 6.18 -7.89 -6.20
N HIS A 65 5.89 -6.84 -6.94
CA HIS A 65 6.47 -5.53 -6.66
C HIS A 65 6.06 -5.06 -5.25
N TYR A 66 4.80 -5.19 -4.90
CA TYR A 66 4.36 -4.76 -3.57
C TYR A 66 4.87 -5.68 -2.48
N THR A 67 5.05 -6.96 -2.77
CA THR A 67 5.62 -7.86 -1.80
C THR A 67 7.05 -7.44 -1.47
N GLU A 68 7.80 -7.07 -2.49
CA GLU A 68 9.19 -6.69 -2.27
C GLU A 68 9.36 -5.30 -1.71
N THR A 69 8.55 -4.36 -2.17
CA THR A 69 8.78 -2.97 -1.77
C THR A 69 8.03 -2.58 -0.51
N LEU A 70 6.86 -3.15 -0.27
CA LEU A 70 6.06 -2.78 0.88
C LEU A 70 6.05 -3.81 1.97
N GLY A 71 6.54 -4.98 1.71
CA GLY A 71 6.45 -6.06 2.69
C GLY A 71 5.05 -6.60 2.83
N ALA A 72 4.18 -6.34 1.85
CA ALA A 72 2.84 -6.87 1.87
C ALA A 72 2.84 -8.34 1.52
N PHE A 73 1.90 -9.10 2.03
CA PHE A 73 1.82 -10.49 1.62
C PHE A 73 0.57 -10.70 0.78
N HIS A 74 0.64 -11.69 -0.08
CA HIS A 74 -0.42 -11.98 -1.02
C HIS A 74 -1.42 -12.92 -0.35
N ALA A 75 -2.61 -12.43 -0.14
CA ALA A 75 -3.60 -13.19 0.63
C ALA A 75 -4.53 -14.01 -0.25
N GLY A 76 -4.33 -14.01 -1.55
CA GLY A 76 -5.16 -14.77 -2.48
C GLY A 76 -5.73 -13.85 -3.54
N GLY A 77 -5.95 -14.35 -4.74
CA GLY A 77 -6.42 -13.52 -5.83
C GLY A 77 -5.51 -12.33 -6.03
N ARG A 78 -6.03 -11.13 -5.85
CA ARG A 78 -5.21 -9.94 -5.96
C ARG A 78 -5.18 -9.17 -4.65
N VAL A 79 -5.55 -9.79 -3.57
CA VAL A 79 -5.61 -9.14 -2.27
C VAL A 79 -4.24 -9.13 -1.63
N MET A 80 -3.80 -7.95 -1.19
CA MET A 80 -2.54 -7.78 -0.50
C MET A 80 -2.81 -7.24 0.88
N ILE A 81 -2.04 -7.68 1.85
CA ILE A 81 -2.20 -7.26 3.24
C ILE A 81 -0.87 -6.84 3.81
N ILE A 82 -0.86 -5.69 4.49
CA ILE A 82 0.29 -5.21 5.22
C ILE A 82 -0.02 -5.39 6.68
N GLU A 83 0.84 -6.13 7.37
CA GLU A 83 0.66 -6.37 8.79
C GLU A 83 1.58 -5.49 9.61
N THR A 84 1.49 -5.59 10.92
CA THR A 84 2.17 -4.68 11.84
C THR A 84 3.66 -4.53 11.57
N ALA A 85 4.36 -5.62 11.36
CA ALA A 85 5.81 -5.54 11.17
C ALA A 85 6.17 -4.76 9.91
N ALA A 86 5.47 -5.03 8.82
CA ALA A 86 5.73 -4.32 7.58
C ALA A 86 5.28 -2.86 7.69
N ALA A 87 4.18 -2.62 8.40
CA ALA A 87 3.71 -1.26 8.61
C ALA A 87 4.73 -0.44 9.38
N LEU A 88 5.33 -1.03 10.41
CA LEU A 88 6.34 -0.32 11.18
C LEU A 88 7.57 -0.01 10.34
N ARG A 89 7.97 -0.94 9.49
CA ARG A 89 9.12 -0.67 8.63
C ARG A 89 8.84 0.46 7.66
N LEU A 90 7.62 0.51 7.10
CA LEU A 90 7.26 1.57 6.17
C LEU A 90 7.21 2.91 6.88
N MET A 91 6.62 2.95 8.06
CA MET A 91 6.55 4.19 8.80
C MET A 91 7.93 4.69 9.18
N ASN A 92 8.80 3.78 9.58
CA ASN A 92 10.14 4.15 9.93
C ASN A 92 10.91 4.67 8.72
N LYS A 93 10.66 4.12 7.56
CA LYS A 93 11.34 4.54 6.36
C LYS A 93 10.90 5.93 5.90
N TYR A 94 9.61 6.21 5.97
CA TYR A 94 9.08 7.44 5.40
C TYR A 94 8.79 8.53 6.42
N PHE A 95 8.68 8.18 7.69
CA PHE A 95 8.39 9.14 8.74
C PHE A 95 9.46 9.13 9.81
N LYS A 96 10.73 9.06 9.38
CA LYS A 96 11.80 9.08 10.32
C LYS A 96 11.80 10.37 11.04
N ASN A 97 12.22 10.41 12.21
CA ASN A 97 12.36 11.62 13.01
C ASN A 97 11.03 12.27 13.39
N ILE A 98 10.01 11.54 13.43
CA ILE A 98 8.74 12.06 13.88
C ILE A 98 8.43 11.63 15.28
#